data_7fc3c8a6e8635ffa07b5e08b5fd1d71a
#
_entry.id   7fc3c8a6e8635ffa07b5e08b5fd1d71a
#
_cell.length_a   1.000
_cell.length_b   1.000
_cell.length_c   1.000
_cell.angle_alpha   90.00
_cell.angle_beta   90.00
_cell.angle_gamma   90.00
#
_symmetry.space_group_name_H-M   'P 1'
#
loop_
_entity.id
_entity.type
_entity.pdbx_description
1 polymer ?
#
loop_
_entity_poly.entity_id
_entity_poly.type
_entity_poly.pdbx_seq_one_letter_code
_entity_poly.pdbx_strand_id
1 'polypeptide(L)'
;MCIRDSNKIVLYVSRQQEAMVGGFKDIYGGETTVARLWRWIIDLEKGTVSEEQLDDGACDFPRINDDRIGLYSEFGYCMQLKTDVKDLTFGENLYKYHLETGKRIDHHLGDNVAGGEPVFARKPGATEEDEGWILSLVHERETRRSKLIIIDAQSFDQQPVAEVIIPQRVPYGAHGSWIQN
;
A
#
# COMPACT_ATOMS: atom_id res chain seq x y z
N MET A 1 -8.63 -4.69 3.41
CA MET A 1 -8.07 -6.01 3.81
C MET A 1 -8.90 -6.57 4.93
N CYS A 2 -9.44 -7.78 4.82
CA CYS A 2 -10.32 -8.35 5.83
C CYS A 2 -9.97 -9.82 6.04
N ILE A 3 -9.75 -10.21 7.30
CA ILE A 3 -9.58 -11.60 7.70
C ILE A 3 -10.73 -11.94 8.64
N ARG A 4 -11.38 -13.08 8.41
CA ARG A 4 -12.36 -13.63 9.33
C ARG A 4 -11.84 -14.97 9.85
N ASP A 5 -11.43 -14.99 11.10
CA ASP A 5 -11.10 -16.20 11.84
C ASP A 5 -11.99 -16.27 13.08
N SER A 6 -12.63 -17.42 13.29
CA SER A 6 -13.60 -17.61 14.36
C SER A 6 -14.67 -16.49 14.37
N ASN A 7 -14.93 -15.84 15.48
CA ASN A 7 -15.90 -14.75 15.61
C ASN A 7 -15.26 -13.35 15.49
N LYS A 8 -14.09 -13.24 14.85
CA LYS A 8 -13.38 -11.96 14.69
C LYS A 8 -13.19 -11.60 13.23
N ILE A 9 -13.25 -10.29 12.95
CA ILE A 9 -12.88 -9.72 11.65
C ILE A 9 -11.66 -8.84 11.89
N VAL A 10 -10.58 -9.07 11.14
CA VAL A 10 -9.37 -8.25 11.18
C VAL A 10 -9.30 -7.41 9.92
N LEU A 11 -9.17 -6.10 10.09
CA LEU A 11 -9.02 -5.14 9.00
C LEU A 11 -7.67 -4.46 9.12
N TYR A 12 -6.97 -4.35 8.02
CA TYR A 12 -5.80 -3.48 7.88
C TYR A 12 -6.20 -2.27 7.04
N VAL A 13 -6.05 -1.09 7.59
CA VAL A 13 -6.58 0.14 7.02
C VAL A 13 -5.54 1.26 7.07
N SER A 14 -5.53 2.12 6.06
CA SER A 14 -4.88 3.42 6.16
C SER A 14 -5.85 4.36 6.85
N ARG A 15 -5.54 4.73 8.11
CA ARG A 15 -6.41 5.55 8.94
C ARG A 15 -5.82 6.94 9.13
N GLN A 16 -6.65 7.94 8.94
CA GLN A 16 -6.42 9.33 9.33
C GLN A 16 -7.15 9.60 10.64
N GLN A 17 -6.62 10.49 11.48
CA GLN A 17 -7.32 10.89 12.73
C GLN A 17 -8.53 11.78 12.43
N GLU A 18 -8.42 12.62 11.42
CA GLU A 18 -9.49 13.52 11.00
C GLU A 18 -9.88 13.23 9.56
N ALA A 19 -11.18 13.16 9.30
CA ALA A 19 -11.70 13.07 7.94
C ALA A 19 -11.48 14.40 7.21
N MET A 20 -11.38 14.35 5.90
CA MET A 20 -11.32 15.53 5.03
C MET A 20 -12.64 16.32 5.08
N VAL A 21 -12.84 17.11 6.14
CA VAL A 21 -14.02 17.93 6.34
C VAL A 21 -13.62 19.37 6.03
N GLY A 22 -14.04 19.90 4.88
CA GLY A 22 -13.81 21.32 4.56
C GLY A 22 -13.21 21.59 3.18
N GLY A 23 -12.87 20.57 2.41
CA GLY A 23 -12.37 20.68 1.04
C GLY A 23 -10.86 20.47 0.90
N PHE A 24 -10.40 20.51 -0.34
CA PHE A 24 -9.01 20.17 -0.69
C PHE A 24 -7.93 21.00 0.02
N LYS A 25 -8.27 22.17 0.57
CA LYS A 25 -7.30 23.02 1.28
C LYS A 25 -6.93 22.49 2.67
N ASP A 26 -7.80 21.70 3.30
CA ASP A 26 -7.60 21.19 4.66
C ASP A 26 -7.00 19.77 4.66
N ILE A 27 -6.87 19.15 3.49
CA ILE A 27 -6.28 17.80 3.32
C ILE A 27 -4.81 17.79 3.69
N TYR A 28 -4.13 18.95 3.65
CA TYR A 28 -2.66 19.04 3.59
C TYR A 28 -2.05 19.80 4.77
N GLY A 29 -2.77 20.02 5.85
CA GLY A 29 -2.39 21.01 6.85
C GLY A 29 -1.95 20.52 8.22
N GLY A 30 -1.92 19.21 8.52
CA GLY A 30 -1.57 18.79 9.87
C GLY A 30 -1.26 17.30 10.02
N GLU A 31 -0.59 16.93 11.11
CA GLU A 31 -0.31 15.53 11.48
C GLU A 31 -1.57 14.67 11.58
N THR A 32 -2.71 15.29 11.88
CA THR A 32 -4.01 14.61 12.05
C THR A 32 -4.59 14.08 10.75
N THR A 33 -4.17 14.63 9.59
CA THR A 33 -4.63 14.23 8.26
C THR A 33 -3.73 13.19 7.60
N VAL A 34 -2.61 12.83 8.23
CA VAL A 34 -1.68 11.84 7.69
C VAL A 34 -2.22 10.43 7.91
N ALA A 35 -2.40 9.70 6.83
CA ALA A 35 -2.79 8.29 6.91
C ALA A 35 -1.61 7.41 7.33
N ARG A 36 -1.87 6.47 8.21
CA ARG A 36 -0.93 5.46 8.71
C ARG A 36 -1.57 4.10 8.73
N LEU A 37 -0.78 3.04 8.72
CA LEU A 37 -1.30 1.67 8.76
C LEU A 37 -1.77 1.30 10.16
N TRP A 38 -3.04 0.89 10.26
CA TRP A 38 -3.68 0.42 11.48
C TRP A 38 -4.24 -0.98 11.30
N ARG A 39 -4.33 -1.71 12.40
CA ARG A 39 -5.06 -2.97 12.52
C ARG A 39 -6.30 -2.75 13.39
N TRP A 40 -7.45 -3.11 12.87
CA TRP A 40 -8.70 -3.15 13.61
C TRP A 40 -9.14 -4.59 13.79
N ILE A 41 -9.50 -4.96 15.01
CA ILE A 41 -10.04 -6.28 15.33
C ILE A 41 -11.47 -6.08 15.85
N ILE A 42 -12.43 -6.56 15.08
CA ILE A 42 -13.86 -6.53 15.43
C ILE A 42 -14.21 -7.90 16.00
N ASP A 43 -14.52 -7.95 17.29
CA ASP A 43 -14.98 -9.16 17.98
C ASP A 43 -16.51 -9.22 17.91
N LEU A 44 -17.01 -10.12 17.06
CA LEU A 44 -18.45 -10.23 16.81
C LEU A 44 -19.21 -10.86 18.01
N GLU A 45 -18.54 -11.64 18.84
CA GLU A 45 -19.14 -12.24 20.02
C GLU A 45 -19.31 -11.21 21.15
N LYS A 46 -18.27 -10.40 21.36
CA LYS A 46 -18.26 -9.38 22.42
C LYS A 46 -18.86 -8.05 21.97
N GLY A 47 -19.05 -7.83 20.67
CA GLY A 47 -19.50 -6.56 20.12
C GLY A 47 -18.51 -5.43 20.36
N THR A 48 -17.20 -5.72 20.39
CA THR A 48 -16.13 -4.76 20.65
C THR A 48 -15.20 -4.59 19.47
N VAL A 49 -14.55 -3.43 19.38
CA VAL A 49 -13.50 -3.13 18.42
C VAL A 49 -12.24 -2.73 19.18
N SER A 50 -11.11 -3.30 18.81
CA SER A 50 -9.79 -2.83 19.20
C SER A 50 -9.04 -2.27 18.00
N GLU A 51 -8.27 -1.20 18.23
CA GLU A 51 -7.50 -0.50 17.21
C GLU A 51 -6.04 -0.45 17.63
N GLU A 52 -5.14 -0.69 16.70
CA GLU A 52 -3.70 -0.64 16.93
C GLU A 52 -3.02 -0.02 15.72
N GLN A 53 -2.18 1.00 15.93
CA GLN A 53 -1.32 1.53 14.91
C GLN A 53 -0.11 0.59 14.74
N LEU A 54 0.14 0.13 13.51
CA LEU A 54 1.22 -0.81 13.23
C LEU A 54 2.53 -0.12 12.87
N ASP A 55 2.47 1.09 12.29
CA ASP A 55 3.65 1.83 11.86
C ASP A 55 3.40 3.34 11.89
N ASP A 56 4.47 4.12 12.14
CA ASP A 56 4.44 5.59 12.13
C ASP A 56 4.63 6.18 10.73
N GLY A 57 5.03 5.36 9.75
CA GLY A 57 5.21 5.77 8.37
C GLY A 57 3.90 6.19 7.72
N ALA A 58 3.92 7.36 7.09
CA ALA A 58 2.77 7.83 6.32
C ALA A 58 2.57 6.94 5.09
N CYS A 59 1.39 6.34 4.95
CA CYS A 59 1.10 5.45 3.83
C CYS A 59 -0.38 5.40 3.49
N ASP A 60 -0.67 5.03 2.24
CA ASP A 60 -2.02 4.77 1.78
C ASP A 60 -2.05 3.60 0.77
N PHE A 61 -3.24 3.31 0.25
CA PHE A 61 -3.50 2.20 -0.68
C PHE A 61 -3.04 0.84 -0.14
N PRO A 62 -3.54 0.40 1.04
CA PRO A 62 -3.16 -0.88 1.60
C PRO A 62 -3.69 -2.03 0.76
N ARG A 63 -2.80 -2.89 0.30
CA ARG A 63 -3.09 -4.07 -0.51
C ARG A 63 -2.53 -5.34 0.13
N ILE A 64 -3.13 -6.47 -0.22
CA ILE A 64 -2.62 -7.81 0.06
C ILE A 64 -2.63 -8.63 -1.24
N ASN A 65 -2.17 -9.85 -1.18
CA ASN A 65 -2.51 -10.85 -2.19
C ASN A 65 -4.04 -11.05 -2.22
N ASP A 66 -4.69 -10.72 -3.35
CA ASP A 66 -6.16 -10.72 -3.46
C ASP A 66 -6.75 -12.14 -3.27
N ASP A 67 -6.00 -13.21 -3.54
CA ASP A 67 -6.41 -14.60 -3.25
C ASP A 67 -6.54 -14.87 -1.74
N ARG A 68 -6.03 -13.98 -0.89
CA ARG A 68 -6.11 -14.07 0.58
C ARG A 68 -7.21 -13.21 1.18
N ILE A 69 -8.04 -12.56 0.37
CA ILE A 69 -9.16 -11.77 0.89
C ILE A 69 -10.12 -12.67 1.67
N GLY A 70 -10.37 -12.32 2.93
CA GLY A 70 -11.19 -13.11 3.85
C GLY A 70 -10.47 -14.27 4.54
N LEU A 71 -9.18 -14.47 4.25
CA LEU A 71 -8.29 -15.42 4.90
C LEU A 71 -7.23 -14.70 5.74
N TYR A 72 -6.44 -15.45 6.50
CA TYR A 72 -5.26 -14.92 7.13
C TYR A 72 -4.27 -14.44 6.07
N SER A 73 -3.74 -13.24 6.26
CA SER A 73 -2.68 -12.67 5.44
C SER A 73 -1.50 -12.28 6.32
N GLU A 74 -0.33 -12.75 5.92
CA GLU A 74 0.93 -12.46 6.59
C GLU A 74 1.52 -11.14 6.07
N PHE A 75 1.34 -10.85 4.78
CA PHE A 75 1.96 -9.71 4.12
C PHE A 75 0.93 -8.68 3.61
N GLY A 76 1.31 -7.41 3.71
CA GLY A 76 0.57 -6.30 3.13
C GLY A 76 1.51 -5.30 2.48
N TYR A 77 0.99 -4.53 1.56
CA TYR A 77 1.76 -3.56 0.77
C TYR A 77 1.05 -2.22 0.80
N CYS A 78 1.81 -1.14 0.92
CA CYS A 78 1.29 0.24 0.88
C CYS A 78 2.21 1.13 0.06
N MET A 79 1.69 2.26 -0.35
CA MET A 79 2.46 3.33 -0.95
C MET A 79 2.76 4.39 0.12
N GLN A 80 3.99 4.90 0.13
CA GLN A 80 4.37 6.03 0.97
C GLN A 80 3.62 7.30 0.59
N LEU A 81 3.19 8.07 1.59
CA LEU A 81 2.77 9.45 1.44
C LEU A 81 3.88 10.40 1.90
N LYS A 82 4.10 11.50 1.18
CA LYS A 82 4.95 12.61 1.66
C LYS A 82 4.16 13.50 2.60
N THR A 83 4.79 13.85 3.72
CA THR A 83 4.16 14.67 4.78
C THR A 83 4.76 16.07 4.87
N ASP A 84 5.84 16.35 4.17
CA ASP A 84 6.63 17.60 4.20
C ASP A 84 6.23 18.58 3.10
N VAL A 85 5.20 18.28 2.33
CA VAL A 85 4.75 19.07 1.18
C VAL A 85 3.35 19.63 1.37
N LYS A 86 3.07 20.77 0.71
CA LYS A 86 1.76 21.42 0.78
C LYS A 86 0.66 20.72 0.00
N ASP A 87 1.04 19.77 -0.87
CA ASP A 87 0.12 19.04 -1.73
C ASP A 87 0.23 17.54 -1.46
N LEU A 88 -0.87 16.80 -1.55
CA LEU A 88 -0.85 15.34 -1.45
C LEU A 88 0.09 14.79 -2.51
N THR A 89 1.19 14.28 -2.04
CA THR A 89 2.23 13.79 -2.92
C THR A 89 2.56 12.36 -2.55
N PHE A 90 2.50 11.50 -3.53
CA PHE A 90 2.98 10.14 -3.39
C PHE A 90 4.49 10.15 -3.18
N GLY A 91 4.93 9.35 -2.22
CA GLY A 91 6.33 9.27 -1.82
C GLY A 91 7.19 8.49 -2.80
N GLU A 92 8.43 8.36 -2.45
CA GLU A 92 9.48 7.70 -3.23
C GLU A 92 9.69 6.25 -2.80
N ASN A 93 8.81 5.71 -1.92
CA ASN A 93 8.92 4.34 -1.46
C ASN A 93 7.59 3.60 -1.58
N LEU A 94 7.69 2.30 -1.81
CA LEU A 94 6.66 1.32 -1.51
C LEU A 94 7.05 0.58 -0.23
N TYR A 95 6.05 0.17 0.55
CA TYR A 95 6.23 -0.54 1.80
C TYR A 95 5.68 -1.95 1.71
N LYS A 96 6.44 -2.94 2.19
CA LYS A 96 5.96 -4.27 2.50
C LYS A 96 5.94 -4.46 4.01
N TYR A 97 4.82 -4.88 4.54
CA TYR A 97 4.64 -5.15 5.96
C TYR A 97 4.46 -6.64 6.23
N HIS A 98 5.07 -7.10 7.32
CA HIS A 98 4.63 -8.30 7.99
C HIS A 98 3.50 -7.90 8.93
N LEU A 99 2.27 -8.24 8.60
CA LEU A 99 1.06 -7.68 9.19
C LEU A 99 0.86 -8.03 10.67
N GLU A 100 1.42 -9.13 11.13
CA GLU A 100 1.32 -9.53 12.55
C GLU A 100 2.24 -8.68 13.43
N THR A 101 3.46 -8.42 12.98
CA THR A 101 4.51 -7.76 13.77
C THR A 101 4.65 -6.27 13.50
N GLY A 102 4.05 -5.77 12.41
CA GLY A 102 4.25 -4.40 11.93
C GLY A 102 5.62 -4.14 11.30
N LYS A 103 6.48 -5.17 11.20
CA LYS A 103 7.81 -5.01 10.59
C LYS A 103 7.67 -4.59 9.14
N ARG A 104 8.36 -3.51 8.75
CA ARG A 104 8.34 -2.92 7.42
C ARG A 104 9.63 -3.16 6.67
N ILE A 105 9.53 -3.36 5.37
CA ILE A 105 10.61 -3.34 4.38
C ILE A 105 10.26 -2.26 3.37
N ASP A 106 11.21 -1.40 3.06
CA ASP A 106 11.04 -0.28 2.12
C ASP A 106 11.68 -0.64 0.77
N HIS A 107 10.95 -0.39 -0.31
CA HIS A 107 11.49 -0.39 -1.67
C HIS A 107 11.60 1.04 -2.15
N HIS A 108 12.81 1.52 -2.38
CA HIS A 108 13.06 2.87 -2.88
C HIS A 108 12.93 2.91 -4.41
N LEU A 109 12.00 3.74 -4.89
CA LEU A 109 11.68 3.89 -6.31
C LEU A 109 12.68 4.75 -7.09
N GLY A 110 13.53 5.48 -6.37
CA GLY A 110 14.45 6.49 -6.90
C GLY A 110 14.06 7.91 -6.49
N ASP A 111 15.04 8.81 -6.55
CA ASP A 111 14.83 10.22 -6.23
C ASP A 111 13.89 10.87 -7.24
N ASN A 112 12.99 11.73 -6.75
CA ASN A 112 11.99 12.42 -7.57
C ASN A 112 11.01 11.50 -8.34
N VAL A 113 10.86 10.24 -7.92
CA VAL A 113 9.87 9.31 -8.45
C VAL A 113 8.65 9.29 -7.54
N ALA A 114 7.48 9.55 -8.08
CA ALA A 114 6.23 9.39 -7.35
C ALA A 114 5.73 7.95 -7.53
N GLY A 115 5.51 7.26 -6.44
CA GLY A 115 4.92 5.93 -6.43
C GLY A 115 3.46 5.90 -6.87
N GLY A 116 2.92 4.71 -6.96
CA GLY A 116 1.51 4.43 -7.19
C GLY A 116 1.05 3.27 -6.31
N GLU A 117 -0.22 2.92 -6.39
CA GLU A 117 -0.77 1.79 -5.65
C GLU A 117 0.02 0.50 -5.97
N PRO A 118 0.50 -0.24 -4.95
CA PRO A 118 1.14 -1.53 -5.16
C PRO A 118 0.09 -2.63 -5.37
N VAL A 119 0.12 -3.28 -6.52
CA VAL A 119 -0.80 -4.38 -6.84
C VAL A 119 -0.04 -5.70 -6.86
N PHE A 120 -0.50 -6.69 -6.10
CA PHE A 120 0.12 -8.00 -6.08
C PHE A 120 -0.36 -8.85 -7.27
N ALA A 121 0.59 -9.50 -7.94
CA ALA A 121 0.34 -10.47 -9.00
C ALA A 121 1.04 -11.79 -8.64
N ARG A 122 0.27 -12.84 -8.41
CA ARG A 122 0.78 -14.16 -8.02
C ARG A 122 1.56 -14.82 -9.16
N LYS A 123 2.70 -15.46 -8.85
CA LYS A 123 3.42 -16.31 -9.80
C LYS A 123 2.63 -17.58 -10.13
N PRO A 124 2.67 -18.08 -11.37
CA PRO A 124 2.10 -19.37 -11.70
C PRO A 124 2.74 -20.48 -10.85
N GLY A 125 1.90 -21.32 -10.22
CA GLY A 125 2.36 -22.41 -9.37
C GLY A 125 2.87 -22.01 -7.98
N ALA A 126 2.73 -20.74 -7.59
CA ALA A 126 3.13 -20.25 -6.27
C ALA A 126 2.50 -21.03 -5.14
N THR A 127 3.29 -21.34 -4.10
CA THR A 127 2.85 -22.02 -2.88
C THR A 127 2.85 -21.07 -1.68
N GLU A 128 3.79 -20.12 -1.64
CA GLU A 128 3.90 -19.14 -0.59
C GLU A 128 3.00 -17.92 -0.85
N GLU A 129 2.61 -17.21 0.20
CA GLU A 129 1.70 -16.07 0.11
C GLU A 129 2.27 -14.92 -0.72
N ASP A 130 3.56 -14.62 -0.52
CA ASP A 130 4.28 -13.55 -1.19
C ASP A 130 5.08 -14.00 -2.42
N GLU A 131 4.86 -15.24 -2.89
CA GLU A 131 5.46 -15.74 -4.12
C GLU A 131 4.76 -15.13 -5.34
N GLY A 132 5.18 -13.90 -5.67
CA GLY A 132 4.54 -13.06 -6.67
C GLY A 132 5.37 -11.85 -7.03
N TRP A 133 4.72 -10.93 -7.70
CA TRP A 133 5.26 -9.63 -8.08
C TRP A 133 4.39 -8.51 -7.54
N ILE A 134 5.03 -7.40 -7.22
CA ILE A 134 4.35 -6.13 -6.98
C ILE A 134 4.48 -5.28 -8.23
N LEU A 135 3.33 -4.87 -8.75
CA LEU A 135 3.21 -3.97 -9.89
C LEU A 135 2.82 -2.58 -9.39
N SER A 136 3.52 -1.55 -9.84
CA SER A 136 3.16 -0.17 -9.52
C SER A 136 3.42 0.74 -10.71
N LEU A 137 2.46 1.62 -11.01
CA LEU A 137 2.62 2.69 -11.98
C LEU A 137 3.31 3.86 -11.29
N VAL A 138 4.53 4.17 -11.68
CA VAL A 138 5.32 5.24 -11.10
C VAL A 138 5.51 6.38 -12.09
N HIS A 139 5.75 7.59 -11.56
CA HIS A 139 5.97 8.78 -12.35
C HIS A 139 7.30 9.45 -12.00
N GLU A 140 8.21 9.54 -12.97
CA GLU A 140 9.44 10.30 -12.86
C GLU A 140 9.15 11.78 -13.10
N ARG A 141 9.32 12.61 -12.06
CA ARG A 141 8.95 14.03 -12.12
C ARG A 141 9.84 14.83 -13.06
N GLU A 142 11.14 14.52 -13.12
CA GLU A 142 12.10 15.23 -13.96
C GLU A 142 11.87 14.98 -15.45
N THR A 143 11.74 13.72 -15.82
CA THR A 143 11.55 13.31 -17.24
C THR A 143 10.10 13.41 -17.68
N ARG A 144 9.16 13.55 -16.73
CA ARG A 144 7.70 13.50 -16.92
C ARG A 144 7.23 12.20 -17.58
N ARG A 145 7.95 11.11 -17.36
CA ARG A 145 7.62 9.78 -17.88
C ARG A 145 6.92 8.93 -16.83
N SER A 146 6.07 8.05 -17.29
CA SER A 146 5.49 7.02 -16.45
C SER A 146 6.10 5.67 -16.79
N LYS A 147 6.26 4.84 -15.77
CA LYS A 147 6.72 3.46 -15.90
C LYS A 147 5.80 2.53 -15.13
N LEU A 148 5.65 1.32 -15.61
CA LEU A 148 5.22 0.20 -14.78
C LEU A 148 6.48 -0.47 -14.25
N ILE A 149 6.64 -0.52 -12.94
CA ILE A 149 7.70 -1.29 -12.30
C ILE A 149 7.14 -2.62 -11.81
N ILE A 150 7.98 -3.65 -11.87
CA ILE A 150 7.66 -5.01 -11.45
C ILE A 150 8.74 -5.43 -10.46
N ILE A 151 8.35 -5.64 -9.21
CA ILE A 151 9.24 -5.97 -8.09
C ILE A 151 8.94 -7.40 -7.66
N ASP A 152 9.96 -8.22 -7.40
CA ASP A 152 9.77 -9.52 -6.78
C ASP A 152 9.34 -9.33 -5.32
N ALA A 153 8.17 -9.86 -4.94
CA ALA A 153 7.63 -9.60 -3.61
C ALA A 153 8.43 -10.29 -2.48
N GLN A 154 9.17 -11.37 -2.76
CA GLN A 154 10.04 -12.04 -1.79
C GLN A 154 11.40 -11.34 -1.64
N SER A 155 11.83 -10.60 -2.65
CA SER A 155 13.05 -9.79 -2.67
C SER A 155 12.72 -8.31 -2.80
N PHE A 156 11.80 -7.83 -1.97
CA PHE A 156 11.13 -6.55 -2.12
C PHE A 156 12.05 -5.33 -2.04
N ASP A 157 13.16 -5.40 -1.31
CA ASP A 157 14.18 -4.35 -1.18
C ASP A 157 15.21 -4.34 -2.31
N GLN A 158 15.15 -5.31 -3.22
CA GLN A 158 16.07 -5.40 -4.35
C GLN A 158 15.57 -4.58 -5.54
N GLN A 159 16.43 -4.45 -6.57
CA GLN A 159 16.06 -3.75 -7.81
C GLN A 159 14.84 -4.40 -8.47
N PRO A 160 13.98 -3.63 -9.15
CA PRO A 160 12.87 -4.18 -9.91
C PRO A 160 13.34 -5.26 -10.90
N VAL A 161 12.58 -6.34 -11.04
CA VAL A 161 12.85 -7.39 -12.02
C VAL A 161 12.59 -6.94 -13.46
N ALA A 162 11.72 -5.94 -13.62
CA ALA A 162 11.47 -5.31 -14.91
C ALA A 162 10.89 -3.89 -14.74
N GLU A 163 11.15 -3.07 -15.76
CA GLU A 163 10.54 -1.74 -15.93
C GLU A 163 9.97 -1.63 -17.34
N VAL A 164 8.74 -1.19 -17.45
CA VAL A 164 8.09 -0.94 -18.75
C VAL A 164 7.85 0.56 -18.88
N ILE A 165 8.55 1.19 -19.82
CA ILE A 165 8.38 2.61 -20.11
C ILE A 165 7.05 2.80 -20.84
N ILE A 166 6.20 3.68 -20.27
CA ILE A 166 4.92 4.03 -20.86
C ILE A 166 5.10 5.34 -21.64
N PRO A 167 4.80 5.38 -22.95
CA PRO A 167 5.09 6.56 -23.77
C PRO A 167 4.25 7.79 -23.39
N GLN A 168 3.13 7.59 -22.70
CA GLN A 168 2.25 8.65 -22.24
C GLN A 168 2.32 8.79 -20.72
N ARG A 169 2.10 10.01 -20.22
CA ARG A 169 1.94 10.21 -18.79
C ARG A 169 0.68 9.49 -18.30
N VAL A 170 0.84 8.60 -17.33
CA VAL A 170 -0.27 8.00 -16.61
C VAL A 170 -0.66 8.96 -15.49
N PRO A 171 -1.91 9.43 -15.41
CA PRO A 171 -2.41 10.21 -14.28
C PRO A 171 -2.31 9.42 -12.97
N TYR A 172 -2.25 10.11 -11.84
CA TYR A 172 -2.40 9.44 -10.56
C TYR A 172 -3.78 8.77 -10.50
N GLY A 173 -3.77 7.45 -10.33
CA GLY A 173 -4.97 6.64 -10.20
C GLY A 173 -5.41 6.51 -8.75
N ALA A 174 -6.70 6.21 -8.54
CA ALA A 174 -7.19 5.86 -7.22
C ALA A 174 -6.92 4.38 -6.91
N HIS A 175 -7.35 3.48 -7.80
CA HIS A 175 -7.18 2.04 -7.61
C HIS A 175 -6.86 1.33 -8.92
N GLY A 176 -6.10 0.23 -8.79
CA GLY A 176 -5.83 -0.73 -9.85
C GLY A 176 -6.05 -2.16 -9.35
N SER A 177 -6.09 -3.11 -10.27
CA SER A 177 -6.13 -4.53 -9.93
C SER A 177 -5.45 -5.36 -11.00
N TRP A 178 -4.89 -6.48 -10.59
CA TRP A 178 -4.41 -7.52 -11.48
C TRP A 178 -5.49 -8.59 -11.62
N ILE A 179 -5.82 -8.97 -12.85
CA ILE A 179 -6.75 -10.06 -13.13
C ILE A 179 -5.97 -11.18 -13.78
N GLN A 180 -5.89 -12.30 -13.10
CA GLN A 180 -5.25 -13.49 -13.62
C GLN A 180 -6.23 -14.21 -14.56
N ASN A 181 -5.75 -14.60 -15.75
CA ASN A 181 -6.53 -15.38 -16.72
C ASN A 181 -6.51 -16.87 -16.38
#